data_a5714d1042e165fbabe43ddc40d20abd
#
_entry.id   a5714d1042e165fbabe43ddc40d20abd
#
_cell.length_a   1.000
_cell.length_b   1.000
_cell.length_c   1.000
_cell.angle_alpha   90.00
_cell.angle_beta   90.00
_cell.angle_gamma   90.00
#
_symmetry.space_group_name_H-M   'P 1'
#
loop_
_entity.id
_entity.type
_entity.pdbx_description
1 polymer ?
#
loop_
_entity_poly.entity_id
_entity_poly.type
_entity_poly.pdbx_seq_one_letter_code
_entity_poly.pdbx_strand_id
1 'polypeptide(L)'
;MWIYADFSTMKIYSKAPNLTPAPVIPRGLPEAELIAYIAEAKYLLGEPLYRMEQHFKMQGIYLNRTSLANWIIKASEWLKSVVAHFWKYAYLEPVLNADETTLRVLKIQGKPVKKLGQMWVVCTGASAKLLIAIYTYRDNRSKVTAEE
;
A
#
# COMPACT_ATOMS: atom_id res chain seq x y z
N MET A 1 25.59 -3.01 5.90
CA MET A 1 25.66 -3.48 4.50
C MET A 1 24.27 -3.32 3.91
N TRP A 2 24.10 -2.43 2.95
CA TRP A 2 22.82 -2.16 2.28
C TRP A 2 22.77 -2.97 1.01
N ILE A 3 21.65 -3.62 0.74
CA ILE A 3 21.42 -4.39 -0.48
C ILE A 3 20.50 -3.57 -1.37
N TYR A 4 20.97 -3.21 -2.55
CA TYR A 4 20.20 -2.59 -3.61
C TYR A 4 19.98 -3.62 -4.72
N ALA A 5 18.75 -3.76 -5.19
CA ALA A 5 18.42 -4.62 -6.31
C ALA A 5 18.05 -3.75 -7.51
N ASP A 6 18.81 -3.86 -8.57
CA ASP A 6 18.43 -3.31 -9.87
C ASP A 6 17.57 -4.33 -10.61
N PHE A 7 16.28 -4.07 -10.67
CA PHE A 7 15.31 -4.98 -11.30
C PHE A 7 15.38 -4.98 -12.83
N SER A 8 15.99 -3.95 -13.45
CA SER A 8 16.18 -3.92 -14.91
C SER A 8 17.28 -4.88 -15.36
N THR A 9 18.30 -5.06 -14.54
CA THR A 9 19.44 -5.95 -14.81
C THR A 9 19.48 -7.17 -13.91
N MET A 10 18.54 -7.32 -12.97
CA MET A 10 18.49 -8.39 -11.96
C MET A 10 19.79 -8.53 -11.15
N LYS A 11 20.51 -7.44 -10.95
CA LYS A 11 21.76 -7.41 -10.21
C LYS A 11 21.58 -6.81 -8.82
N ILE A 12 22.20 -7.46 -7.84
CA ILE A 12 22.25 -7.00 -6.46
C ILE A 12 23.60 -6.34 -6.23
N TYR A 13 23.57 -5.09 -5.78
CA TYR A 13 24.78 -4.32 -5.49
C TYR A 13 24.91 -4.06 -4.00
N SER A 14 26.12 -4.24 -3.43
CA SER A 14 26.47 -3.67 -2.15
C SER A 14 27.09 -2.28 -2.39
N LYS A 15 26.40 -1.22 -1.99
CA LYS A 15 26.93 0.15 -2.10
C LYS A 15 27.84 0.49 -0.92
N ALA A 16 28.85 1.28 -1.20
CA ALA A 16 29.68 1.91 -0.16
C ALA A 16 28.81 2.84 0.71
N PRO A 17 29.00 2.86 2.05
CA PRO A 17 28.13 3.59 2.97
C PRO A 17 27.93 5.08 2.68
N ASN A 18 28.91 5.71 2.02
CA ASN A 18 28.96 7.17 1.78
C ASN A 18 28.17 7.63 0.53
N LEU A 19 27.65 6.69 -0.28
CA LEU A 19 26.92 7.00 -1.53
C LEU A 19 25.46 6.56 -1.48
N THR A 20 25.02 5.99 -0.38
CA THR A 20 23.64 5.51 -0.23
C THR A 20 22.74 6.64 0.27
N PRO A 21 21.65 6.98 -0.42
CA PRO A 21 20.65 7.89 0.12
C PRO A 21 20.12 7.37 1.45
N ALA A 22 19.67 8.27 2.32
CA ALA A 22 19.08 7.87 3.59
C ALA A 22 17.94 6.87 3.35
N PRO A 23 17.91 5.75 4.11
CA PRO A 23 16.87 4.76 3.92
C PRO A 23 15.49 5.36 4.16
N VAL A 24 14.55 5.07 3.29
CA VAL A 24 13.17 5.55 3.34
C VAL A 24 12.49 5.12 4.65
N ILE A 25 12.81 3.92 5.14
CA ILE A 25 12.41 3.47 6.48
C ILE A 25 13.62 3.60 7.40
N PRO A 26 13.57 4.45 8.45
CA PRO A 26 14.66 4.56 9.42
C PRO A 26 15.05 3.19 9.98
N ARG A 27 16.34 2.85 9.91
CA ARG A 27 16.90 1.53 10.28
C ARG A 27 16.31 0.36 9.47
N GLY A 28 15.67 0.64 8.33
CA GLY A 28 15.12 -0.38 7.42
C GLY A 28 16.15 -0.81 6.37
N LEU A 29 15.95 -2.02 5.83
CA LEU A 29 16.75 -2.55 4.71
C LEU A 29 16.27 -2.02 3.34
N PRO A 30 14.93 -1.79 3.09
CA PRO A 30 14.47 -1.51 1.74
C PRO A 30 14.73 -0.06 1.34
N GLU A 31 15.15 0.10 0.11
CA GLU A 31 15.12 1.38 -0.61
C GLU A 31 13.71 1.62 -1.18
N ALA A 32 13.46 2.84 -1.65
CA ALA A 32 12.14 3.26 -2.15
C ALA A 32 11.64 2.38 -3.31
N GLU A 33 12.55 2.00 -4.19
CA GLU A 33 12.26 1.18 -5.38
C GLU A 33 11.74 -0.22 -4.99
N LEU A 34 12.35 -0.84 -3.98
CA LEU A 34 11.89 -2.15 -3.51
C LEU A 34 10.51 -2.05 -2.87
N ILE A 35 10.24 -0.99 -2.10
CA ILE A 35 8.91 -0.77 -1.51
C ILE A 35 7.88 -0.53 -2.62
N ALA A 36 8.21 0.28 -3.63
CA ALA A 36 7.34 0.54 -4.78
C ALA A 36 7.03 -0.75 -5.55
N TYR A 37 8.04 -1.56 -5.84
CA TYR A 37 7.86 -2.87 -6.48
C TYR A 37 6.92 -3.78 -5.70
N ILE A 38 7.12 -3.91 -4.38
CA ILE A 38 6.26 -4.76 -3.54
C ILE A 38 4.82 -4.22 -3.53
N ALA A 39 4.65 -2.90 -3.48
CA ALA A 39 3.32 -2.27 -3.51
C ALA A 39 2.63 -2.50 -4.87
N GLU A 40 3.33 -2.30 -5.98
CA GLU A 40 2.83 -2.57 -7.33
C GLU A 40 2.42 -4.03 -7.49
N ALA A 41 3.32 -4.97 -7.20
CA ALA A 41 3.04 -6.38 -7.31
C ALA A 41 1.84 -6.81 -6.47
N LYS A 42 1.74 -6.29 -5.23
CA LYS A 42 0.65 -6.63 -4.33
C LYS A 42 -0.71 -6.04 -4.74
N TYR A 43 -0.75 -4.75 -5.08
CA TYR A 43 -2.01 -4.03 -5.24
C TYR A 43 -2.44 -3.86 -6.69
N LEU A 44 -1.51 -3.72 -7.63
CA LEU A 44 -1.82 -3.60 -9.05
C LEU A 44 -1.90 -4.98 -9.71
N LEU A 45 -0.91 -5.85 -9.46
CA LEU A 45 -0.84 -7.19 -10.06
C LEU A 45 -1.56 -8.27 -9.24
N GLY A 46 -2.00 -7.95 -8.01
CA GLY A 46 -2.71 -8.88 -7.14
C GLY A 46 -1.85 -10.02 -6.58
N GLU A 47 -0.52 -9.86 -6.58
CA GLU A 47 0.38 -10.91 -6.12
C GLU A 47 0.41 -11.00 -4.60
N PRO A 48 0.12 -12.19 -4.00
CA PRO A 48 0.19 -12.36 -2.56
C PRO A 48 1.64 -12.32 -2.05
N LEU A 49 1.86 -11.74 -0.86
CA LEU A 49 3.20 -11.61 -0.28
C LEU A 49 3.95 -12.96 -0.11
N TYR A 50 3.23 -14.08 0.08
CA TYR A 50 3.87 -15.39 0.18
C TYR A 50 4.47 -15.84 -1.16
N ARG A 51 3.89 -15.47 -2.30
CA ARG A 51 4.47 -15.75 -3.63
C ARG A 51 5.70 -14.89 -3.87
N MET A 52 5.65 -13.61 -3.49
CA MET A 52 6.83 -12.74 -3.55
C MET A 52 7.99 -13.30 -2.71
N GLU A 53 7.70 -13.78 -1.48
CA GLU A 53 8.70 -14.45 -0.63
C GLU A 53 9.34 -15.65 -1.35
N GLN A 54 8.53 -16.49 -2.01
CA GLN A 54 9.04 -17.63 -2.79
C GLN A 54 9.85 -17.16 -4.01
N HIS A 55 9.38 -16.13 -4.71
CA HIS A 55 10.07 -15.56 -5.86
C HIS A 55 11.44 -15.00 -5.46
N PHE A 56 11.54 -14.21 -4.41
CA PHE A 56 12.81 -13.71 -3.88
C PHE A 56 13.74 -14.88 -3.45
N LYS A 57 13.18 -15.89 -2.80
CA LYS A 57 13.95 -17.08 -2.40
C LYS A 57 14.56 -17.82 -3.59
N MET A 58 13.84 -17.97 -4.70
CA MET A 58 14.38 -18.58 -5.92
C MET A 58 15.54 -17.77 -6.51
N GLN A 59 15.57 -16.47 -6.27
CA GLN A 59 16.66 -15.58 -6.67
C GLN A 59 17.81 -15.51 -5.64
N GLY A 60 17.75 -16.33 -4.56
CA GLY A 60 18.75 -16.30 -3.49
C GLY A 60 18.57 -15.17 -2.46
N ILE A 61 17.43 -14.47 -2.49
CA ILE A 61 17.14 -13.35 -1.59
C ILE A 61 16.16 -13.84 -0.50
N TYR A 62 16.60 -13.81 0.76
CA TYR A 62 15.79 -14.28 1.89
C TYR A 62 15.03 -13.12 2.55
N LEU A 63 13.86 -12.81 2.03
CA LEU A 63 12.92 -11.84 2.58
C LEU A 63 11.65 -12.56 3.02
N ASN A 64 11.31 -12.48 4.29
CA ASN A 64 10.08 -13.10 4.77
C ASN A 64 8.85 -12.20 4.55
N ARG A 65 7.69 -12.81 4.36
CA ARG A 65 6.41 -12.10 4.12
C ARG A 65 6.04 -11.11 5.23
N THR A 66 6.50 -11.34 6.47
CA THR A 66 6.25 -10.42 7.60
C THR A 66 7.01 -9.12 7.42
N SER A 67 8.28 -9.19 6.96
CA SER A 67 9.07 -8.01 6.64
C SER A 67 8.43 -7.22 5.49
N LEU A 68 8.03 -7.92 4.41
CA LEU A 68 7.35 -7.29 3.27
C LEU A 68 6.07 -6.57 3.72
N ALA A 69 5.24 -7.22 4.55
CA ALA A 69 4.02 -6.62 5.09
C ALA A 69 4.32 -5.38 5.95
N ASN A 70 5.31 -5.45 6.84
CA ASN A 70 5.69 -4.35 7.71
C ASN A 70 6.22 -3.13 6.91
N TRP A 71 6.95 -3.37 5.83
CA TRP A 71 7.42 -2.29 4.96
C TRP A 71 6.26 -1.57 4.28
N ILE A 72 5.28 -2.31 3.75
CA ILE A 72 4.07 -1.74 3.16
C ILE A 72 3.25 -0.95 4.19
N ILE A 73 3.09 -1.48 5.40
CA ILE A 73 2.38 -0.78 6.49
C ILE A 73 3.08 0.53 6.83
N LYS A 74 4.41 0.55 6.94
CA LYS A 74 5.16 1.78 7.19
C LYS A 74 5.08 2.76 6.03
N ALA A 75 5.17 2.28 4.79
CA ALA A 75 5.04 3.12 3.61
C ALA A 75 3.65 3.75 3.52
N SER A 76 2.59 3.06 3.95
CA SER A 76 1.23 3.60 3.95
C SER A 76 1.07 4.86 4.79
N GLU A 77 1.88 5.02 5.85
CA GLU A 77 1.85 6.23 6.68
C GLU A 77 2.24 7.50 5.90
N TRP A 78 3.21 7.38 4.99
CA TRP A 78 3.63 8.51 4.13
C TRP A 78 2.60 8.81 3.05
N LEU A 79 1.92 7.78 2.55
CA LEU A 79 0.90 7.93 1.51
C LEU A 79 -0.39 8.57 2.03
N LYS A 80 -0.60 8.67 3.33
CA LYS A 80 -1.78 9.34 3.92
C LYS A 80 -1.93 10.77 3.43
N SER A 81 -0.84 11.53 3.32
CA SER A 81 -0.87 12.92 2.83
C SER A 81 -1.29 13.00 1.36
N VAL A 82 -0.86 12.02 0.56
CA VAL A 82 -1.23 11.91 -0.87
C VAL A 82 -2.71 11.58 -1.00
N VAL A 83 -3.20 10.61 -0.23
CA VAL A 83 -4.63 10.25 -0.21
C VAL A 83 -5.50 11.42 0.25
N ALA A 84 -5.07 12.15 1.29
CA ALA A 84 -5.78 13.35 1.73
C ALA A 84 -5.84 14.42 0.63
N HIS A 85 -4.82 14.50 -0.21
CA HIS A 85 -4.80 15.41 -1.36
C HIS A 85 -5.81 14.96 -2.44
N PHE A 86 -5.91 13.68 -2.74
CA PHE A 86 -6.92 13.15 -3.65
C PHE A 86 -8.35 13.42 -3.17
N TRP A 87 -8.60 13.33 -1.86
CA TRP A 87 -9.88 13.70 -1.28
C TRP A 87 -10.25 15.17 -1.55
N LYS A 88 -9.29 16.09 -1.41
CA LYS A 88 -9.52 17.50 -1.73
C LYS A 88 -9.97 17.71 -3.17
N TYR A 89 -9.36 17.02 -4.13
CA TYR A 89 -9.78 17.10 -5.53
C TYR A 89 -11.12 16.42 -5.77
N ALA A 90 -11.36 15.26 -5.17
CA ALA A 90 -12.63 14.56 -5.30
C ALA A 90 -13.82 15.42 -4.84
N TYR A 91 -13.67 16.13 -3.71
CA TYR A 91 -14.71 17.02 -3.20
C TYR A 91 -14.99 18.28 -4.05
N LEU A 92 -14.14 18.62 -5.00
CA LEU A 92 -14.40 19.69 -5.95
C LEU A 92 -15.32 19.25 -7.10
N GLU A 93 -15.51 17.96 -7.28
CA GLU A 93 -16.37 17.43 -8.34
C GLU A 93 -17.84 17.42 -7.90
N PRO A 94 -18.77 17.78 -8.80
CA PRO A 94 -20.20 17.90 -8.47
C PRO A 94 -20.86 16.57 -8.16
N VAL A 95 -20.29 15.46 -8.63
CA VAL A 95 -20.84 14.12 -8.49
C VAL A 95 -19.75 13.13 -8.05
N LEU A 96 -20.00 12.46 -6.95
CA LEU A 96 -19.22 11.34 -6.47
C LEU A 96 -20.10 10.08 -6.46
N ASN A 97 -19.56 8.99 -6.99
CA ASN A 97 -20.18 7.66 -6.91
C ASN A 97 -19.53 6.91 -5.75
N ALA A 98 -20.34 6.31 -4.90
CA ALA A 98 -19.84 5.51 -3.78
C ALA A 98 -20.50 4.13 -3.78
N ASP A 99 -19.69 3.10 -3.54
CA ASP A 99 -20.15 1.72 -3.41
C ASP A 99 -19.42 1.03 -2.26
N GLU A 100 -20.01 0.01 -1.68
CA GLU A 100 -19.45 -0.73 -0.57
C GLU A 100 -19.40 -2.24 -0.83
N THR A 101 -18.33 -2.87 -0.36
CA THR A 101 -18.21 -4.32 -0.32
C THR A 101 -17.78 -4.81 1.04
N THR A 102 -18.27 -5.97 1.45
CA THR A 102 -17.87 -6.57 2.71
C THR A 102 -16.46 -7.13 2.63
N LEU A 103 -15.64 -6.80 3.64
CA LEU A 103 -14.29 -7.32 3.78
C LEU A 103 -14.16 -8.14 5.07
N ARG A 104 -13.69 -9.37 4.95
CA ARG A 104 -13.39 -10.20 6.12
C ARG A 104 -12.03 -9.83 6.70
N VAL A 105 -12.02 -9.25 7.90
CA VAL A 105 -10.79 -8.87 8.60
C VAL A 105 -10.41 -9.95 9.59
N LEU A 106 -9.18 -10.48 9.47
CA LEU A 106 -8.69 -11.60 10.26
C LEU A 106 -8.30 -11.20 11.69
N LYS A 107 -7.85 -9.96 11.90
CA LYS A 107 -7.41 -9.47 13.21
C LYS A 107 -7.56 -7.96 13.33
N ILE A 108 -8.34 -7.53 14.32
CA ILE A 108 -8.40 -6.13 14.77
C ILE A 108 -7.96 -6.13 16.24
N GLN A 109 -7.03 -5.26 16.64
CA GLN A 109 -6.59 -5.15 18.03
C GLN A 109 -7.80 -4.89 18.94
N GLY A 110 -7.95 -5.73 19.97
CA GLY A 110 -9.02 -5.59 20.97
C GLY A 110 -10.42 -6.02 20.54
N LYS A 111 -10.61 -6.62 19.35
CA LYS A 111 -11.93 -7.11 18.88
C LYS A 111 -11.90 -8.58 18.48
N PRO A 112 -13.01 -9.32 18.64
CA PRO A 112 -13.08 -10.72 18.25
C PRO A 112 -12.93 -10.93 16.74
N VAL A 113 -12.30 -12.04 16.35
CA VAL A 113 -11.77 -12.42 15.03
C VAL A 113 -12.81 -12.52 13.89
N LYS A 114 -14.10 -12.29 14.13
CA LYS A 114 -15.19 -12.54 13.15
C LYS A 114 -15.94 -11.28 12.71
N LYS A 115 -15.34 -10.10 12.78
CA LYS A 115 -16.05 -8.89 12.34
C LYS A 115 -15.88 -8.69 10.84
N LEU A 116 -17.00 -8.61 10.11
CA LEU A 116 -17.05 -8.13 8.74
C LEU A 116 -16.83 -6.61 8.79
N GLY A 117 -15.78 -6.13 8.14
CA GLY A 117 -15.60 -4.72 7.85
C GLY A 117 -16.19 -4.36 6.49
N GLN A 118 -16.22 -3.08 6.18
CA GLN A 118 -16.68 -2.55 4.90
C GLN A 118 -15.52 -1.86 4.19
N MET A 119 -15.31 -2.18 2.95
CA MET A 119 -14.45 -1.43 2.06
C MET A 119 -15.33 -0.57 1.19
N TRP A 120 -15.20 0.73 1.33
CA TRP A 120 -15.85 1.71 0.50
C TRP A 120 -14.93 2.11 -0.65
N VAL A 121 -15.50 2.22 -1.83
CA VAL A 121 -14.85 2.89 -2.96
C VAL A 121 -15.64 4.16 -3.27
N VAL A 122 -14.94 5.28 -3.38
CA VAL A 122 -15.51 6.56 -3.81
C VAL A 122 -14.81 6.97 -5.09
N CYS A 123 -15.59 7.18 -6.13
CA CYS A 123 -15.09 7.54 -7.46
C CYS A 123 -15.68 8.87 -7.93
N THR A 124 -14.87 9.66 -8.61
CA THR A 124 -15.36 10.83 -9.34
C THR A 124 -16.20 10.37 -10.55
N GLY A 125 -17.15 11.22 -10.97
CA GLY A 125 -18.01 10.92 -12.14
C GLY A 125 -17.23 10.82 -13.44
N ALA A 126 -17.79 10.17 -14.46
CA ALA A 126 -17.15 9.97 -15.76
C ALA A 126 -16.80 11.28 -16.50
N SER A 127 -17.47 12.38 -16.17
CA SER A 127 -17.24 13.72 -16.73
C SER A 127 -16.24 14.56 -15.91
N ALA A 128 -15.68 14.00 -14.84
CA ALA A 128 -14.72 14.70 -13.99
C ALA A 128 -13.42 14.99 -14.73
N LYS A 129 -12.76 16.11 -14.39
CA LYS A 129 -11.44 16.45 -14.93
C LYS A 129 -10.36 15.44 -14.56
N LEU A 130 -10.48 14.87 -13.37
CA LEU A 130 -9.59 13.83 -12.86
C LEU A 130 -10.42 12.62 -12.46
N LEU A 131 -10.11 11.47 -13.03
CA LEU A 131 -10.70 10.20 -12.64
C LEU A 131 -9.96 9.68 -11.39
N ILE A 132 -10.59 9.81 -10.24
CA ILE A 132 -10.05 9.42 -8.94
C ILE A 132 -10.91 8.30 -8.37
N ALA A 133 -10.27 7.25 -7.86
CA ALA A 133 -10.91 6.21 -7.08
C ALA A 133 -10.18 6.07 -5.74
N ILE A 134 -10.89 6.26 -4.64
CA ILE A 134 -10.35 6.20 -3.28
C ILE A 134 -11.01 5.05 -2.53
N TYR A 135 -10.20 4.18 -1.97
CA TYR A 135 -10.65 3.07 -1.15
C TYR A 135 -10.51 3.42 0.33
N THR A 136 -11.58 3.25 1.09
CA THR A 136 -11.60 3.52 2.53
C THR A 136 -12.17 2.35 3.31
N TYR A 137 -11.44 1.87 4.31
CA TYR A 137 -11.91 0.83 5.21
C TYR A 137 -12.71 1.43 6.38
N ARG A 138 -13.85 0.81 6.72
CA ARG A 138 -14.67 1.13 7.90
C ARG A 138 -15.05 -0.16 8.65
N ASP A 139 -15.07 -0.07 9.98
CA ASP A 139 -15.41 -1.18 10.87
C ASP A 139 -16.91 -1.56 10.85
N ASN A 140 -17.76 -0.65 10.39
CA ASN A 140 -19.20 -0.79 10.41
C ASN A 140 -19.84 -0.10 9.19
N ARG A 141 -21.13 -0.39 8.98
CA ARG A 141 -21.95 0.15 7.89
C ARG A 141 -22.52 1.55 8.18
N SER A 142 -22.07 2.23 9.25
CA SER A 142 -22.54 3.57 9.55
C SER A 142 -22.27 4.51 8.38
N LYS A 143 -23.28 5.34 8.06
CA LYS A 143 -23.22 6.33 6.98
C LYS A 143 -21.88 7.07 7.01
N VAL A 144 -21.23 7.14 5.87
CA VAL A 144 -20.10 8.03 5.66
C VAL A 144 -20.67 9.43 5.85
N THR A 145 -20.49 9.98 7.02
CA THR A 145 -20.70 11.42 7.20
C THR A 145 -19.57 12.07 6.43
N ALA A 146 -19.93 12.82 5.39
CA ALA A 146 -18.99 13.58 4.55
C ALA A 146 -18.35 14.75 5.33
N GLU A 147 -18.32 14.68 6.65
CA GLU A 147 -17.94 15.76 7.58
C GLU A 147 -16.76 15.40 8.49
N GLU A 148 -15.82 14.51 8.05
CA GLU A 148 -14.54 14.38 8.75
C GLU A 148 -13.37 14.39 7.76
#